data_a972b8f86d90740c9c995ea6a5ace85b
#
_entry.id   a972b8f86d90740c9c995ea6a5ace85b
#
_cell.length_a   1.000
_cell.length_b   1.000
_cell.length_c   1.000
_cell.angle_alpha   90.00
_cell.angle_beta   90.00
_cell.angle_gamma   90.00
#
_symmetry.space_group_name_H-M   'P 1'
#
loop_
_entity.id
_entity.type
_entity.pdbx_description
1 polymer ?
#
loop_
_entity_poly.entity_id
_entity_poly.type
_entity_poly.pdbx_seq_one_letter_code
_entity_poly.pdbx_strand_id
1 'polypeptide(L)'
;MQPPIAKKIPTERKSTYYQTVDDYAWLEDRTKSEPEVLDYLKAENAYMESVMAPTKELQEELYQEMRARIKEDDQEVPYRLGSYWYYRRTETDKQYPVYCRRKDKDDAPEEVLLDMNALAEGKKFISLGDYEVSDDGNWLAFTTDTLGFRQYDLHIKNLVTGETQDRIATRVDSVTWDSDNATLYYTQEDEVTKRTNLFFRIKRDGTDETLVYNEEDELYNIQCHKTRSGSYIVLVIESSTTTELHYKRVGLAGEFRVLFPRLEGREYMLDHRGEEFFIRINDAGKNFRVVSVVAEKPVLEEAQEKIAYRETVMIEDIDCFQDFFVVTERERGLIRYQVCSYSGERHSIEFQESVYSTSAGDNYEFATKLFRYHYESFITPDSTYDYDIETRTSTLLKQLPVLGGYTPKEYETVRVFAKASDDTEVPISLVYKRGALEGEP
;
A
#
# COMPACT_ATOMS: atom_id res chain seq x y z
N MET A 1 35.68 11.63 -20.79
CA MET A 1 34.80 12.76 -21.19
C MET A 1 34.71 13.72 -20.03
N GLN A 2 34.57 15.04 -20.26
CA GLN A 2 34.33 15.99 -19.16
C GLN A 2 32.83 16.05 -18.87
N PRO A 3 32.43 16.29 -17.61
CA PRO A 3 31.01 16.43 -17.25
C PRO A 3 30.37 17.61 -18.02
N PRO A 4 29.17 17.48 -18.51
CA PRO A 4 28.39 18.59 -19.05
C PRO A 4 28.20 19.68 -17.99
N ILE A 5 28.09 20.92 -18.43
CA ILE A 5 27.82 22.05 -17.54
C ILE A 5 26.53 22.72 -17.99
N ALA A 6 25.50 22.67 -17.15
CA ALA A 6 24.26 23.40 -17.41
C ALA A 6 24.55 24.91 -17.47
N LYS A 7 24.02 25.55 -18.51
CA LYS A 7 24.09 27.02 -18.60
C LYS A 7 23.27 27.67 -17.49
N LYS A 8 23.76 28.81 -17.00
CA LYS A 8 23.00 29.60 -16.03
C LYS A 8 22.19 30.67 -16.73
N ILE A 9 20.88 30.63 -16.55
CA ILE A 9 19.95 31.65 -17.04
C ILE A 9 19.15 32.16 -15.83
N PRO A 10 19.58 33.29 -15.21
CA PRO A 10 18.91 33.81 -14.05
C PRO A 10 17.42 34.11 -14.33
N THR A 11 16.54 33.42 -13.64
CA THR A 11 15.08 33.59 -13.74
C THR A 11 14.53 33.91 -12.37
N GLU A 12 13.81 35.04 -12.25
CA GLU A 12 13.15 35.40 -10.99
C GLU A 12 11.96 34.48 -10.75
N ARG A 13 11.93 33.82 -9.60
CA ARG A 13 10.79 33.07 -9.09
C ARG A 13 10.19 33.77 -7.87
N LYS A 14 8.88 34.02 -7.89
CA LYS A 14 8.16 34.66 -6.77
C LYS A 14 7.12 33.69 -6.25
N SER A 15 7.14 33.49 -4.95
CA SER A 15 6.06 32.84 -4.21
C SER A 15 5.44 33.81 -3.21
N THR A 16 4.38 33.40 -2.52
CA THR A 16 3.75 34.20 -1.47
C THR A 16 4.71 34.57 -0.33
N TYR A 17 5.72 33.73 -0.09
CA TYR A 17 6.60 33.82 1.10
C TYR A 17 8.04 34.21 0.80
N TYR A 18 8.51 34.08 -0.45
CA TYR A 18 9.89 34.37 -0.82
C TYR A 18 10.04 34.74 -2.29
N GLN A 19 11.13 35.43 -2.58
CA GLN A 19 11.60 35.70 -3.92
C GLN A 19 13.00 35.12 -4.05
N THR A 20 13.25 34.35 -5.12
CA THR A 20 14.56 33.76 -5.40
C THR A 20 14.90 33.88 -6.89
N VAL A 21 16.18 33.75 -7.20
CA VAL A 21 16.65 33.62 -8.58
C VAL A 21 17.06 32.19 -8.82
N ASP A 22 16.42 31.56 -9.80
CA ASP A 22 16.73 30.19 -10.24
C ASP A 22 17.51 30.24 -11.55
N ASP A 23 18.79 29.90 -11.51
CA ASP A 23 19.67 29.87 -12.67
C ASP A 23 19.32 28.72 -13.66
N TYR A 24 18.55 27.72 -13.20
CA TYR A 24 18.28 26.48 -13.93
C TYR A 24 16.80 26.28 -14.24
N ALA A 25 15.98 27.30 -14.06
CA ALA A 25 14.55 27.25 -14.38
C ALA A 25 14.24 26.78 -15.82
N TRP A 26 15.16 26.99 -16.75
CA TRP A 26 15.04 26.57 -18.14
C TRP A 26 15.01 25.04 -18.33
N LEU A 27 15.47 24.25 -17.33
CA LEU A 27 15.37 22.79 -17.33
C LEU A 27 13.96 22.29 -17.02
N GLU A 28 13.07 23.14 -16.51
CA GLU A 28 11.67 22.83 -16.28
C GLU A 28 10.89 22.83 -17.61
N ASP A 29 11.03 21.77 -18.39
CA ASP A 29 10.28 21.56 -19.62
C ASP A 29 9.05 20.69 -19.35
N ARG A 30 7.90 21.33 -19.16
CA ARG A 30 6.61 20.66 -18.95
C ARG A 30 6.12 19.89 -20.16
N THR A 31 6.55 20.29 -21.35
CA THR A 31 6.17 19.63 -22.61
C THR A 31 7.04 18.41 -22.91
N LYS A 32 8.19 18.28 -22.23
CA LYS A 32 9.20 17.23 -22.45
C LYS A 32 9.68 17.17 -23.89
N SER A 33 9.70 18.29 -24.58
CA SER A 33 10.00 18.40 -26.01
C SER A 33 11.00 19.51 -26.38
N GLU A 34 11.39 20.34 -25.41
CA GLU A 34 12.35 21.42 -25.67
C GLU A 34 13.70 20.86 -26.09
N PRO A 35 14.17 21.14 -27.32
CA PRO A 35 15.38 20.52 -27.86
C PRO A 35 16.62 20.78 -27.00
N GLU A 36 16.77 21.97 -26.44
CA GLU A 36 17.91 22.34 -25.61
C GLU A 36 17.97 21.56 -24.30
N VAL A 37 16.83 21.34 -23.66
CA VAL A 37 16.73 20.49 -22.45
C VAL A 37 17.08 19.06 -22.80
N LEU A 38 16.49 18.53 -23.87
CA LEU A 38 16.75 17.16 -24.31
C LEU A 38 18.21 16.93 -24.69
N ASP A 39 18.85 17.89 -25.35
CA ASP A 39 20.25 17.76 -25.73
C ASP A 39 21.19 17.82 -24.52
N TYR A 40 20.88 18.65 -23.52
CA TYR A 40 21.60 18.64 -22.26
C TYR A 40 21.47 17.30 -21.52
N LEU A 41 20.25 16.76 -21.41
CA LEU A 41 20.02 15.45 -20.77
C LEU A 41 20.72 14.30 -21.52
N LYS A 42 20.76 14.32 -22.86
CA LYS A 42 21.54 13.35 -23.64
C LYS A 42 23.04 13.45 -23.37
N ALA A 43 23.56 14.67 -23.23
CA ALA A 43 24.97 14.87 -22.90
C ALA A 43 25.32 14.34 -21.49
N GLU A 44 24.43 14.54 -20.50
CA GLU A 44 24.58 13.97 -19.15
C GLU A 44 24.57 12.43 -19.18
N ASN A 45 23.63 11.84 -19.92
CA ASN A 45 23.57 10.39 -20.08
C ASN A 45 24.83 9.82 -20.75
N ALA A 46 25.33 10.49 -21.83
CA ALA A 46 26.56 10.07 -22.49
C ALA A 46 27.79 10.19 -21.58
N TYR A 47 27.85 11.22 -20.74
CA TYR A 47 28.89 11.35 -19.72
C TYR A 47 28.80 10.22 -18.70
N MET A 48 27.64 9.99 -18.13
CA MET A 48 27.39 8.89 -17.18
C MET A 48 27.80 7.54 -17.78
N GLU A 49 27.37 7.23 -19.02
CA GLU A 49 27.75 6.00 -19.71
C GLU A 49 29.27 5.87 -19.88
N SER A 50 29.96 6.96 -20.20
CA SER A 50 31.42 6.94 -20.33
C SER A 50 32.17 6.69 -19.02
N VAL A 51 31.64 7.23 -17.89
CA VAL A 51 32.20 7.04 -16.54
C VAL A 51 31.91 5.61 -16.06
N MET A 52 30.72 5.09 -16.34
CA MET A 52 30.29 3.76 -15.91
C MET A 52 30.80 2.62 -16.83
N ALA A 53 31.29 2.93 -18.03
CA ALA A 53 31.77 1.92 -18.98
C ALA A 53 32.77 0.91 -18.39
N PRO A 54 33.75 1.29 -17.54
CA PRO A 54 34.67 0.34 -16.93
C PRO A 54 34.03 -0.65 -15.93
N THR A 55 32.80 -0.38 -15.47
CA THR A 55 32.11 -1.21 -14.48
C THR A 55 31.10 -2.19 -15.10
N LYS A 56 31.00 -2.25 -16.43
CA LYS A 56 29.98 -3.08 -17.11
C LYS A 56 30.08 -4.59 -16.75
N GLU A 57 31.30 -5.13 -16.67
CA GLU A 57 31.48 -6.52 -16.26
C GLU A 57 31.01 -6.77 -14.84
N LEU A 58 31.39 -5.87 -13.92
CA LEU A 58 30.92 -5.93 -12.52
C LEU A 58 29.39 -5.77 -12.42
N GLN A 59 28.80 -4.89 -13.21
CA GLN A 59 27.33 -4.75 -13.25
C GLN A 59 26.65 -6.03 -13.67
N GLU A 60 27.14 -6.69 -14.71
CA GLU A 60 26.60 -7.97 -15.19
C GLU A 60 26.80 -9.07 -14.14
N GLU A 61 27.97 -9.18 -13.54
CA GLU A 61 28.26 -10.15 -12.47
C GLU A 61 27.31 -9.95 -11.29
N LEU A 62 27.15 -8.72 -10.80
CA LEU A 62 26.25 -8.39 -9.70
C LEU A 62 24.78 -8.67 -10.07
N TYR A 63 24.38 -8.37 -11.30
CA TYR A 63 23.03 -8.65 -11.77
C TYR A 63 22.73 -10.15 -11.74
N GLN A 64 23.62 -10.98 -12.29
CA GLN A 64 23.46 -12.42 -12.28
C GLN A 64 23.50 -13.00 -10.86
N GLU A 65 24.35 -12.48 -9.97
CA GLU A 65 24.38 -12.88 -8.57
C GLU A 65 23.06 -12.55 -7.86
N MET A 66 22.52 -11.34 -8.04
CA MET A 66 21.25 -10.93 -7.44
C MET A 66 20.08 -11.75 -7.98
N ARG A 67 20.04 -11.95 -9.32
CA ARG A 67 18.99 -12.75 -9.96
C ARG A 67 18.99 -14.20 -9.48
N ALA A 68 20.18 -14.81 -9.32
CA ALA A 68 20.32 -16.18 -8.83
C ALA A 68 19.81 -16.38 -7.39
N ARG A 69 19.62 -15.31 -6.63
CA ARG A 69 19.04 -15.35 -5.27
C ARG A 69 17.51 -15.28 -5.25
N ILE A 70 16.88 -15.02 -6.41
CA ILE A 70 15.43 -14.87 -6.53
C ILE A 70 14.83 -16.14 -7.10
N LYS A 71 13.83 -16.69 -6.43
CA LYS A 71 13.01 -17.77 -6.98
C LYS A 71 12.03 -17.17 -7.99
N GLU A 72 12.34 -17.29 -9.29
CA GLU A 72 11.55 -16.69 -10.36
C GLU A 72 10.19 -17.38 -10.59
N ASP A 73 10.14 -18.70 -10.52
CA ASP A 73 8.88 -19.47 -10.60
C ASP A 73 8.28 -19.60 -9.19
N ASP A 74 7.40 -18.70 -8.85
CA ASP A 74 6.84 -18.62 -7.50
C ASP A 74 5.36 -18.21 -7.52
N GLN A 75 4.64 -18.59 -6.46
CA GLN A 75 3.26 -18.21 -6.23
C GLN A 75 3.10 -17.65 -4.82
N GLU A 76 2.40 -16.54 -4.68
CA GLU A 76 2.04 -15.99 -3.37
C GLU A 76 1.04 -16.88 -2.63
N VAL A 77 0.93 -16.66 -1.33
CA VAL A 77 -0.10 -17.33 -0.53
C VAL A 77 -1.47 -16.81 -0.96
N PRO A 78 -2.39 -17.69 -1.40
CA PRO A 78 -3.71 -17.24 -1.80
C PRO A 78 -4.46 -16.61 -0.63
N TYR A 79 -5.17 -15.52 -0.89
CA TYR A 79 -6.15 -14.95 0.03
C TYR A 79 -7.58 -15.23 -0.42
N ARG A 80 -8.49 -15.37 0.52
CA ARG A 80 -9.90 -15.61 0.25
C ARG A 80 -10.67 -14.30 0.18
N LEU A 81 -11.54 -14.18 -0.83
CA LEU A 81 -12.54 -13.13 -0.91
C LEU A 81 -13.81 -13.70 -1.53
N GLY A 82 -14.88 -13.77 -0.74
CA GLY A 82 -16.13 -14.38 -1.15
C GLY A 82 -15.98 -15.87 -1.49
N SER A 83 -16.32 -16.24 -2.73
CA SER A 83 -16.27 -17.63 -3.20
C SER A 83 -14.99 -18.01 -3.92
N TYR A 84 -13.96 -17.19 -3.85
CA TYR A 84 -12.72 -17.41 -4.59
C TYR A 84 -11.49 -17.22 -3.71
N TRP A 85 -10.43 -17.94 -4.11
CA TRP A 85 -9.06 -17.73 -3.65
C TRP A 85 -8.30 -16.96 -4.72
N TYR A 86 -7.72 -15.80 -4.38
CA TYR A 86 -6.97 -14.92 -5.26
C TYR A 86 -5.48 -15.02 -4.95
N TYR A 87 -4.65 -14.98 -5.97
CA TYR A 87 -3.20 -15.00 -5.84
C TYR A 87 -2.54 -14.46 -7.09
N ARG A 88 -1.27 -14.10 -6.97
CA ARG A 88 -0.42 -13.85 -8.13
C ARG A 88 0.71 -14.88 -8.16
N ARG A 89 1.15 -15.19 -9.36
CA ARG A 89 2.30 -16.04 -9.61
C ARG A 89 3.24 -15.42 -10.64
N THR A 90 4.51 -15.80 -10.57
CA THR A 90 5.56 -15.40 -11.51
C THR A 90 6.03 -16.65 -12.27
N GLU A 91 6.61 -16.44 -13.44
CA GLU A 91 7.14 -17.49 -14.30
C GLU A 91 8.59 -17.18 -14.65
N THR A 92 9.42 -18.22 -14.77
CA THR A 92 10.83 -18.09 -15.15
C THR A 92 10.98 -17.30 -16.45
N ASP A 93 11.93 -16.36 -16.49
CA ASP A 93 12.21 -15.48 -17.63
C ASP A 93 11.05 -14.55 -18.07
N LYS A 94 10.01 -14.42 -17.23
CA LYS A 94 8.96 -13.43 -17.43
C LYS A 94 9.19 -12.20 -16.55
N GLN A 95 8.86 -11.03 -17.08
CA GLN A 95 9.10 -9.76 -16.38
C GLN A 95 7.97 -9.41 -15.40
N TYR A 96 6.75 -9.87 -15.68
CA TYR A 96 5.55 -9.45 -14.95
C TYR A 96 4.82 -10.65 -14.34
N PRO A 97 4.06 -10.42 -13.25
CA PRO A 97 3.22 -11.46 -12.66
C PRO A 97 1.96 -11.74 -13.49
N VAL A 98 1.37 -12.90 -13.21
CA VAL A 98 0.03 -13.29 -13.65
C VAL A 98 -0.89 -13.28 -12.43
N TYR A 99 -1.97 -12.53 -12.49
CA TYR A 99 -3.00 -12.45 -11.46
C TYR A 99 -4.07 -13.48 -11.73
N CYS A 100 -4.32 -14.32 -10.73
CA CYS A 100 -5.16 -15.50 -10.85
C CYS A 100 -6.18 -15.59 -9.73
N ARG A 101 -7.22 -16.36 -9.97
CA ARG A 101 -8.12 -16.84 -8.92
C ARG A 101 -8.56 -18.27 -9.18
N ARG A 102 -9.07 -18.93 -8.16
CA ARG A 102 -9.76 -20.23 -8.27
C ARG A 102 -10.97 -20.23 -7.33
N LYS A 103 -12.02 -20.96 -7.70
CA LYS A 103 -13.18 -21.12 -6.80
C LYS A 103 -12.74 -21.84 -5.53
N ASP A 104 -13.40 -21.50 -4.43
CA ASP A 104 -13.25 -22.20 -3.14
C ASP A 104 -13.97 -23.55 -3.20
N LYS A 105 -13.38 -24.45 -3.98
CA LYS A 105 -13.83 -25.82 -4.22
C LYS A 105 -12.62 -26.69 -4.58
N ASP A 106 -12.62 -27.94 -4.12
CA ASP A 106 -11.61 -28.91 -4.46
C ASP A 106 -11.47 -29.06 -6.00
N ASP A 107 -10.23 -29.11 -6.47
CA ASP A 107 -9.86 -29.26 -7.88
C ASP A 107 -10.43 -28.18 -8.83
N ALA A 108 -10.81 -27.01 -8.31
CA ALA A 108 -11.24 -25.90 -9.14
C ALA A 108 -10.09 -25.43 -10.06
N PRO A 109 -10.36 -25.24 -11.37
CA PRO A 109 -9.34 -24.75 -12.30
C PRO A 109 -8.92 -23.32 -11.96
N GLU A 110 -7.67 -22.99 -12.32
CA GLU A 110 -7.18 -21.61 -12.30
C GLU A 110 -7.94 -20.77 -13.34
N GLU A 111 -8.37 -19.59 -12.94
CA GLU A 111 -8.89 -18.55 -13.81
C GLU A 111 -7.90 -17.39 -13.83
N VAL A 112 -7.34 -17.05 -15.01
CA VAL A 112 -6.44 -15.91 -15.17
C VAL A 112 -7.27 -14.62 -15.26
N LEU A 113 -7.07 -13.75 -14.28
CA LEU A 113 -7.67 -12.42 -14.25
C LEU A 113 -6.93 -11.46 -15.19
N LEU A 114 -5.62 -11.33 -14.98
CA LEU A 114 -4.72 -10.49 -15.77
C LEU A 114 -3.39 -11.21 -15.98
N ASP A 115 -2.99 -11.42 -17.21
CA ASP A 115 -1.62 -11.76 -17.57
C ASP A 115 -0.90 -10.48 -17.98
N MET A 116 -0.09 -9.94 -17.07
CA MET A 116 0.63 -8.70 -17.33
C MET A 116 1.69 -8.85 -18.42
N ASN A 117 2.19 -10.06 -18.67
CA ASN A 117 3.13 -10.32 -19.78
C ASN A 117 2.42 -10.22 -21.14
N ALA A 118 1.21 -10.77 -21.25
CA ALA A 118 0.39 -10.63 -22.46
C ALA A 118 -0.02 -9.16 -22.69
N LEU A 119 -0.38 -8.44 -21.63
CA LEU A 119 -0.69 -7.00 -21.73
C LEU A 119 0.53 -6.14 -22.08
N ALA A 120 1.75 -6.60 -21.80
CA ALA A 120 3.00 -5.92 -22.14
C ALA A 120 3.40 -6.07 -23.60
N GLU A 121 2.81 -7.00 -24.37
CA GLU A 121 3.18 -7.24 -25.76
C GLU A 121 3.09 -5.97 -26.61
N GLY A 122 4.17 -5.64 -27.30
CA GLY A 122 4.29 -4.44 -28.13
C GLY A 122 4.45 -3.12 -27.36
N LYS A 123 4.54 -3.15 -26.04
CA LYS A 123 4.77 -1.98 -25.20
C LYS A 123 6.20 -1.97 -24.64
N LYS A 124 6.75 -0.78 -24.41
CA LYS A 124 8.06 -0.63 -23.76
C LYS A 124 7.99 -0.80 -22.26
N PHE A 125 6.83 -0.54 -21.68
CA PHE A 125 6.57 -0.54 -20.27
C PHE A 125 5.09 -0.80 -20.00
N ILE A 126 4.77 -1.49 -18.92
CA ILE A 126 3.43 -1.54 -18.34
C ILE A 126 3.55 -1.70 -16.83
N SER A 127 2.69 -1.03 -16.09
CA SER A 127 2.44 -1.31 -14.68
C SER A 127 0.96 -1.40 -14.39
N LEU A 128 0.59 -2.25 -13.46
CA LEU A 128 -0.74 -2.29 -12.85
C LEU A 128 -0.75 -1.28 -11.69
N GLY A 129 -1.77 -0.45 -11.63
CA GLY A 129 -2.04 0.41 -10.48
C GLY A 129 -2.95 -0.30 -9.48
N ASP A 130 -4.22 0.04 -9.53
CA ASP A 130 -5.25 -0.57 -8.68
C ASP A 130 -6.06 -1.63 -9.46
N TYR A 131 -6.62 -2.60 -8.76
CA TYR A 131 -7.57 -3.55 -9.33
C TYR A 131 -8.55 -4.08 -8.28
N GLU A 132 -9.82 -4.17 -8.64
CA GLU A 132 -10.87 -4.67 -7.76
C GLU A 132 -11.87 -5.54 -8.56
N VAL A 133 -12.21 -6.69 -8.00
CA VAL A 133 -13.26 -7.57 -8.54
C VAL A 133 -14.60 -7.17 -7.93
N SER A 134 -15.65 -7.11 -8.74
CA SER A 134 -17.03 -6.84 -8.28
C SER A 134 -17.52 -7.89 -7.28
N ASP A 135 -18.47 -7.52 -6.43
CA ASP A 135 -18.98 -8.40 -5.36
C ASP A 135 -19.61 -9.71 -5.91
N ASP A 136 -20.15 -9.69 -7.13
CA ASP A 136 -20.66 -10.89 -7.82
C ASP A 136 -19.58 -11.75 -8.49
N GLY A 137 -18.32 -11.28 -8.47
CA GLY A 137 -17.18 -11.98 -9.06
C GLY A 137 -17.11 -12.00 -10.59
N ASN A 138 -17.97 -11.23 -11.29
CA ASN A 138 -18.08 -11.30 -12.76
C ASN A 138 -17.33 -10.20 -13.49
N TRP A 139 -16.91 -9.14 -12.81
CA TRP A 139 -16.28 -7.98 -13.40
C TRP A 139 -14.98 -7.66 -12.66
N LEU A 140 -14.01 -7.17 -13.42
CA LEU A 140 -12.73 -6.69 -12.91
C LEU A 140 -12.54 -5.25 -13.38
N ALA A 141 -12.43 -4.32 -12.45
CA ALA A 141 -11.88 -2.99 -12.70
C ALA A 141 -10.37 -3.05 -12.47
N PHE A 142 -9.58 -2.51 -13.38
CA PHE A 142 -8.13 -2.46 -13.21
C PHE A 142 -7.54 -1.25 -13.93
N THR A 143 -6.41 -0.77 -13.44
CA THR A 143 -5.76 0.41 -14.01
C THR A 143 -4.36 0.08 -14.51
N THR A 144 -3.96 0.63 -15.67
CA THR A 144 -2.62 0.41 -16.23
C THR A 144 -1.95 1.70 -16.66
N ASP A 145 -0.64 1.81 -16.39
CA ASP A 145 0.23 2.84 -16.95
C ASP A 145 1.18 2.19 -17.97
N THR A 146 1.18 2.71 -19.20
CA THR A 146 2.07 2.25 -20.28
C THR A 146 3.14 3.27 -20.66
N LEU A 147 3.19 4.40 -19.94
CA LEU A 147 4.10 5.51 -20.18
C LEU A 147 5.22 5.63 -19.15
N GLY A 148 5.03 5.05 -17.96
CA GLY A 148 5.98 5.13 -16.85
C GLY A 148 5.87 6.43 -16.06
N PHE A 149 4.74 7.15 -16.15
CA PHE A 149 4.50 8.40 -15.44
C PHE A 149 3.55 8.25 -14.23
N ARG A 150 3.16 7.01 -13.92
CA ARG A 150 2.13 6.70 -12.91
C ARG A 150 0.77 7.32 -13.25
N GLN A 151 0.47 7.47 -14.53
CA GLN A 151 -0.82 7.95 -15.01
C GLN A 151 -1.59 6.76 -15.57
N TYR A 152 -2.48 6.26 -14.76
CA TYR A 152 -3.17 5.01 -15.02
C TYR A 152 -4.48 5.23 -15.76
N ASP A 153 -4.71 4.44 -16.80
CA ASP A 153 -6.00 4.35 -17.48
C ASP A 153 -6.83 3.23 -16.87
N LEU A 154 -8.13 3.48 -16.63
CA LEU A 154 -9.07 2.51 -16.06
C LEU A 154 -9.69 1.65 -17.17
N HIS A 155 -9.69 0.35 -16.94
CA HIS A 155 -10.27 -0.68 -17.81
C HIS A 155 -11.28 -1.52 -17.04
N ILE A 156 -12.29 -2.04 -17.75
CA ILE A 156 -13.26 -3.00 -17.18
C ILE A 156 -13.25 -4.29 -17.98
N LYS A 157 -12.96 -5.40 -17.32
CA LYS A 157 -12.98 -6.74 -17.92
C LYS A 157 -14.18 -7.53 -17.42
N ASN A 158 -14.93 -8.11 -18.36
CA ASN A 158 -15.91 -9.14 -18.06
C ASN A 158 -15.18 -10.47 -17.85
N LEU A 159 -15.20 -11.01 -16.64
CA LEU A 159 -14.49 -12.25 -16.29
C LEU A 159 -15.20 -13.50 -16.81
N VAL A 160 -16.46 -13.40 -17.26
CA VAL A 160 -17.22 -14.51 -17.84
C VAL A 160 -16.94 -14.63 -19.35
N THR A 161 -16.93 -13.51 -20.07
CA THR A 161 -16.72 -13.48 -21.54
C THR A 161 -15.26 -13.28 -21.93
N GLY A 162 -14.45 -12.69 -21.04
CA GLY A 162 -13.07 -12.29 -21.30
C GLY A 162 -12.95 -10.93 -22.02
N GLU A 163 -14.06 -10.29 -22.40
CA GLU A 163 -14.06 -9.00 -23.08
C GLU A 163 -13.60 -7.87 -22.15
N THR A 164 -12.80 -6.96 -22.67
CA THR A 164 -12.31 -5.79 -21.94
C THR A 164 -12.77 -4.52 -22.63
N GLN A 165 -13.33 -3.60 -21.85
CA GLN A 165 -13.53 -2.20 -22.25
C GLN A 165 -12.30 -1.41 -21.81
N ASP A 166 -11.58 -0.88 -22.79
CA ASP A 166 -10.36 -0.16 -22.54
C ASP A 166 -10.62 1.33 -22.29
N ARG A 167 -9.90 1.87 -21.31
CA ARG A 167 -9.74 3.30 -21.10
C ARG A 167 -11.06 4.05 -20.88
N ILE A 168 -11.91 3.56 -19.99
CA ILE A 168 -13.17 4.23 -19.63
C ILE A 168 -12.94 5.53 -18.82
N ALA A 169 -11.82 5.64 -18.13
CA ALA A 169 -11.32 6.85 -17.47
C ALA A 169 -9.79 6.89 -17.51
N THR A 170 -9.20 8.06 -17.29
CA THR A 170 -7.75 8.29 -17.36
C THR A 170 -7.23 8.92 -16.07
N ARG A 171 -5.93 8.77 -15.79
CA ARG A 171 -5.27 9.33 -14.60
C ARG A 171 -5.95 8.90 -13.30
N VAL A 172 -6.42 7.66 -13.27
CA VAL A 172 -7.12 7.06 -12.12
C VAL A 172 -6.10 6.57 -11.09
N ASP A 173 -6.29 6.91 -9.82
CA ASP A 173 -5.42 6.48 -8.72
C ASP A 173 -6.04 5.31 -7.96
N SER A 174 -7.27 5.44 -7.45
CA SER A 174 -7.98 4.38 -6.76
C SER A 174 -9.36 4.13 -7.36
N VAL A 175 -9.86 2.90 -7.30
CA VAL A 175 -11.18 2.51 -7.81
C VAL A 175 -11.88 1.56 -6.84
N THR A 176 -13.20 1.69 -6.69
CA THR A 176 -14.01 0.75 -5.91
C THR A 176 -15.41 0.57 -6.49
N TRP A 177 -15.97 -0.63 -6.32
CA TRP A 177 -17.31 -0.99 -6.78
C TRP A 177 -18.39 -0.62 -5.76
N ASP A 178 -19.55 -0.14 -6.24
CA ASP A 178 -20.79 -0.22 -5.44
C ASP A 178 -21.37 -1.64 -5.56
N SER A 179 -22.29 -2.02 -4.67
CA SER A 179 -22.86 -3.37 -4.61
C SER A 179 -23.80 -3.72 -5.77
N ASP A 180 -24.16 -2.76 -6.62
CA ASP A 180 -24.94 -3.01 -7.83
C ASP A 180 -24.12 -3.69 -8.94
N ASN A 181 -22.81 -3.90 -8.73
CA ASN A 181 -21.84 -4.45 -9.70
C ASN A 181 -21.86 -3.72 -11.07
N ALA A 182 -22.35 -2.50 -11.09
CA ALA A 182 -22.51 -1.67 -12.28
C ALA A 182 -21.99 -0.25 -12.10
N THR A 183 -21.88 0.22 -10.87
CA THR A 183 -21.39 1.55 -10.52
C THR A 183 -20.01 1.43 -9.88
N LEU A 184 -19.10 2.30 -10.32
CA LEU A 184 -17.77 2.47 -9.72
C LEU A 184 -17.62 3.88 -9.18
N TYR A 185 -16.79 4.00 -8.16
CA TYR A 185 -16.21 5.24 -7.69
C TYR A 185 -14.71 5.20 -7.92
N TYR A 186 -14.14 6.32 -8.36
CA TYR A 186 -12.71 6.40 -8.58
C TYR A 186 -12.18 7.78 -8.29
N THR A 187 -10.91 7.86 -7.93
CA THR A 187 -10.19 9.13 -7.78
C THR A 187 -9.31 9.40 -9.00
N GLN A 188 -9.15 10.67 -9.34
CA GLN A 188 -8.40 11.10 -10.51
C GLN A 188 -7.37 12.15 -10.17
N GLU A 189 -6.21 12.04 -10.79
CA GLU A 189 -5.11 12.98 -10.71
C GLU A 189 -5.38 14.22 -11.59
N ASP A 190 -5.13 15.41 -11.04
CA ASP A 190 -5.13 16.67 -11.81
C ASP A 190 -4.05 16.66 -12.90
N GLU A 191 -4.39 17.19 -14.08
CA GLU A 191 -3.50 17.15 -15.22
C GLU A 191 -2.21 17.96 -15.05
N VAL A 192 -2.27 19.05 -14.29
CA VAL A 192 -1.18 20.02 -14.14
C VAL A 192 -0.36 19.74 -12.88
N THR A 193 -1.04 19.66 -11.74
CA THR A 193 -0.38 19.49 -10.43
C THR A 193 0.04 18.07 -10.15
N LYS A 194 -0.53 17.09 -10.86
CA LYS A 194 -0.34 15.64 -10.62
C LYS A 194 -0.81 15.17 -9.24
N ARG A 195 -1.64 15.96 -8.60
CA ARG A 195 -2.26 15.66 -7.31
C ARG A 195 -3.57 14.92 -7.54
N THR A 196 -3.85 13.87 -6.80
CA THR A 196 -5.15 13.20 -6.81
C THR A 196 -6.14 14.04 -6.03
N ASN A 197 -7.11 14.66 -6.71
CA ASN A 197 -8.04 15.63 -6.11
C ASN A 197 -9.48 15.56 -6.59
N LEU A 198 -9.75 14.77 -7.63
CA LEU A 198 -11.09 14.63 -8.20
C LEU A 198 -11.66 13.25 -7.86
N PHE A 199 -12.90 13.21 -7.39
CA PHE A 199 -13.60 11.97 -7.06
C PHE A 199 -14.85 11.84 -7.92
N PHE A 200 -14.94 10.77 -8.68
CA PHE A 200 -16.00 10.52 -9.64
C PHE A 200 -16.81 9.27 -9.32
N ARG A 201 -18.04 9.27 -9.81
CA ARG A 201 -18.88 8.10 -9.99
C ARG A 201 -19.06 7.84 -11.48
N ILE A 202 -18.98 6.59 -11.93
CA ILE A 202 -19.16 6.20 -13.33
C ILE A 202 -19.86 4.84 -13.40
N LYS A 203 -20.58 4.58 -14.48
CA LYS A 203 -21.05 3.22 -14.80
C LYS A 203 -19.95 2.41 -15.45
N ARG A 204 -19.92 1.09 -15.21
CA ARG A 204 -18.90 0.18 -15.77
C ARG A 204 -18.79 0.20 -17.31
N ASP A 205 -19.83 0.67 -18.01
CA ASP A 205 -19.84 0.85 -19.45
C ASP A 205 -19.26 2.21 -19.90
N GLY A 206 -18.71 2.98 -18.97
CA GLY A 206 -18.14 4.30 -19.22
C GLY A 206 -19.19 5.42 -19.33
N THR A 207 -20.46 5.14 -19.07
CA THR A 207 -21.54 6.16 -19.10
C THR A 207 -21.83 6.73 -17.71
N ASP A 208 -22.63 7.80 -17.67
CA ASP A 208 -23.12 8.44 -16.42
C ASP A 208 -21.98 8.88 -15.47
N GLU A 209 -20.88 9.36 -16.04
CA GLU A 209 -19.78 9.93 -15.26
C GLU A 209 -20.21 11.21 -14.57
N THR A 210 -19.98 11.29 -13.29
CA THR A 210 -20.40 12.44 -12.45
C THR A 210 -19.32 12.76 -11.43
N LEU A 211 -18.89 14.02 -11.38
CA LEU A 211 -18.01 14.52 -10.33
C LEU A 211 -18.77 14.53 -9.00
N VAL A 212 -18.26 13.80 -8.02
CA VAL A 212 -18.85 13.69 -6.66
C VAL A 212 -18.19 14.66 -5.71
N TYR A 213 -16.86 14.82 -5.80
CA TYR A 213 -16.09 15.71 -4.92
C TYR A 213 -14.86 16.25 -5.66
N ASN A 214 -14.49 17.49 -5.35
CA ASN A 214 -13.25 18.11 -5.78
C ASN A 214 -12.56 18.72 -4.57
N GLU A 215 -11.34 18.28 -4.27
CA GLU A 215 -10.50 18.86 -3.23
C GLU A 215 -9.69 20.02 -3.82
N GLU A 216 -10.04 21.25 -3.43
CA GLU A 216 -9.41 22.46 -3.95
C GLU A 216 -8.11 22.82 -3.22
N ASP A 217 -7.96 22.40 -1.95
CA ASP A 217 -6.76 22.68 -1.18
C ASP A 217 -5.61 21.78 -1.64
N GLU A 218 -4.56 22.40 -2.19
CA GLU A 218 -3.40 21.70 -2.75
C GLU A 218 -2.56 20.92 -1.72
N LEU A 219 -2.81 21.08 -0.43
CA LEU A 219 -2.16 20.33 0.63
C LEU A 219 -2.69 18.89 0.75
N TYR A 220 -3.88 18.61 0.20
CA TYR A 220 -4.56 17.33 0.37
C TYR A 220 -4.56 16.49 -0.91
N ASN A 221 -4.40 15.18 -0.74
CA ASN A 221 -4.69 14.15 -1.72
C ASN A 221 -5.93 13.37 -1.31
N ILE A 222 -6.56 12.69 -2.26
CA ILE A 222 -7.74 11.87 -1.98
C ILE A 222 -7.57 10.45 -2.50
N GLN A 223 -8.17 9.49 -1.78
CA GLN A 223 -8.25 8.07 -2.17
C GLN A 223 -9.63 7.52 -1.80
N CYS A 224 -10.10 6.49 -2.49
CA CYS A 224 -11.33 5.82 -2.13
C CYS A 224 -11.13 4.31 -1.95
N HIS A 225 -11.88 3.73 -1.03
CA HIS A 225 -11.91 2.29 -0.81
C HIS A 225 -13.23 1.85 -0.19
N LYS A 226 -13.50 0.55 -0.21
CA LYS A 226 -14.60 -0.08 0.51
C LYS A 226 -14.10 -0.62 1.84
N THR A 227 -14.86 -0.43 2.93
CA THR A 227 -14.55 -1.05 4.23
C THR A 227 -14.51 -2.58 4.09
N ARG A 228 -13.69 -3.28 4.90
CA ARG A 228 -13.60 -4.75 4.88
C ARG A 228 -14.96 -5.44 5.07
N SER A 229 -15.85 -4.84 5.83
CA SER A 229 -17.22 -5.31 5.99
C SER A 229 -18.07 -5.26 4.71
N GLY A 230 -17.58 -4.60 3.64
CA GLY A 230 -18.34 -4.35 2.41
C GLY A 230 -19.48 -3.35 2.56
N SER A 231 -19.65 -2.70 3.72
CA SER A 231 -20.85 -1.93 4.05
C SER A 231 -20.76 -0.45 3.68
N TYR A 232 -19.56 0.11 3.58
CA TYR A 232 -19.34 1.52 3.29
C TYR A 232 -18.24 1.74 2.27
N ILE A 233 -18.43 2.75 1.42
CA ILE A 233 -17.38 3.36 0.60
C ILE A 233 -16.89 4.58 1.36
N VAL A 234 -15.58 4.71 1.46
CA VAL A 234 -14.90 5.80 2.16
C VAL A 234 -14.05 6.57 1.17
N LEU A 235 -14.20 7.87 1.16
CA LEU A 235 -13.27 8.82 0.54
C LEU A 235 -12.36 9.37 1.63
N VAL A 236 -11.09 9.10 1.52
CA VAL A 236 -10.04 9.62 2.40
C VAL A 236 -9.48 10.88 1.78
N ILE A 237 -9.44 11.95 2.55
CA ILE A 237 -8.88 13.25 2.17
C ILE A 237 -7.79 13.55 3.17
N GLU A 238 -6.54 13.53 2.75
CA GLU A 238 -5.40 13.62 3.67
C GLU A 238 -4.28 14.54 3.20
N SER A 239 -3.69 15.20 4.17
CA SER A 239 -2.39 15.87 4.07
C SER A 239 -1.36 15.14 4.92
N SER A 240 -0.15 15.69 5.07
CA SER A 240 0.88 15.10 5.94
C SER A 240 0.52 15.06 7.44
N THR A 241 -0.50 15.83 7.89
CA THR A 241 -0.83 16.00 9.32
C THR A 241 -2.32 16.08 9.60
N THR A 242 -3.17 15.98 8.59
CA THR A 242 -4.62 16.20 8.75
C THR A 242 -5.39 15.27 7.85
N THR A 243 -6.41 14.62 8.40
CA THR A 243 -7.32 13.74 7.67
C THR A 243 -8.76 14.22 7.80
N GLU A 244 -9.53 14.09 6.71
CA GLU A 244 -10.98 14.18 6.69
C GLU A 244 -11.53 12.98 5.93
N LEU A 245 -12.57 12.33 6.43
CA LEU A 245 -13.19 11.18 5.78
C LEU A 245 -14.62 11.51 5.40
N HIS A 246 -14.98 11.17 4.16
CA HIS A 246 -16.37 11.12 3.74
C HIS A 246 -16.78 9.66 3.53
N TYR A 247 -18.00 9.32 3.88
CA TYR A 247 -18.48 7.95 3.80
C TYR A 247 -19.88 7.88 3.20
N LYS A 248 -20.16 6.76 2.54
CA LYS A 248 -21.47 6.44 1.97
C LYS A 248 -21.76 4.96 2.18
N ARG A 249 -22.96 4.64 2.59
CA ARG A 249 -23.38 3.25 2.69
C ARG A 249 -23.53 2.64 1.29
N VAL A 250 -22.92 1.47 1.11
CA VAL A 250 -22.93 0.71 -0.15
C VAL A 250 -24.38 0.36 -0.53
N GLY A 251 -24.72 0.45 -1.82
CA GLY A 251 -26.03 0.10 -2.36
C GLY A 251 -27.17 1.09 -2.05
N LEU A 252 -26.94 2.12 -1.25
CA LEU A 252 -27.94 3.14 -1.00
C LEU A 252 -27.76 4.35 -1.91
N ALA A 253 -28.87 4.91 -2.39
CA ALA A 253 -28.86 6.22 -3.02
C ALA A 253 -28.52 7.30 -1.96
N GLY A 254 -27.82 8.35 -2.38
CA GLY A 254 -27.50 9.47 -1.51
C GLY A 254 -26.08 9.97 -1.73
N GLU A 255 -25.75 11.05 -1.04
CA GLU A 255 -24.45 11.72 -1.09
C GLU A 255 -23.49 11.14 -0.06
N PHE A 256 -22.20 11.36 -0.29
CA PHE A 256 -21.18 11.13 0.72
C PHE A 256 -21.34 12.11 1.87
N ARG A 257 -21.20 11.62 3.08
CA ARG A 257 -21.33 12.41 4.33
C ARG A 257 -19.97 12.56 4.97
N VAL A 258 -19.65 13.76 5.45
CA VAL A 258 -18.44 14.00 6.25
C VAL A 258 -18.56 13.26 7.57
N LEU A 259 -17.53 12.48 7.95
CA LEU A 259 -17.48 11.79 9.24
C LEU A 259 -17.30 12.77 10.38
N PHE A 260 -16.20 13.55 10.35
CA PHE A 260 -15.93 14.66 11.24
C PHE A 260 -15.43 15.85 10.44
N PRO A 261 -15.88 17.10 10.76
CA PRO A 261 -15.35 18.30 10.08
C PRO A 261 -13.82 18.37 10.16
N ARG A 262 -13.19 18.83 9.08
CA ARG A 262 -11.74 19.02 9.00
C ARG A 262 -11.23 19.88 10.16
N LEU A 263 -10.19 19.41 10.83
CA LEU A 263 -9.50 20.12 11.89
C LEU A 263 -8.00 19.93 11.71
N GLU A 264 -7.28 21.02 11.54
CA GLU A 264 -5.82 21.00 11.36
C GLU A 264 -5.12 20.21 12.49
N GLY A 265 -4.21 19.33 12.12
CA GLY A 265 -3.49 18.45 13.04
C GLY A 265 -4.27 17.22 13.51
N ARG A 266 -5.54 17.09 13.13
CA ARG A 266 -6.32 15.89 13.46
C ARG A 266 -6.16 14.82 12.37
N GLU A 267 -5.59 13.70 12.75
CA GLU A 267 -5.43 12.51 11.93
C GLU A 267 -6.33 11.40 12.45
N TYR A 268 -7.06 10.74 11.56
CA TYR A 268 -7.90 9.60 11.92
C TYR A 268 -8.18 8.71 10.72
N MET A 269 -8.38 7.41 10.99
CA MET A 269 -8.80 6.40 10.03
C MET A 269 -9.97 5.62 10.63
N LEU A 270 -10.82 5.07 9.78
CA LEU A 270 -11.96 4.26 10.20
C LEU A 270 -11.90 2.85 9.63
N ASP A 271 -12.44 1.89 10.38
CA ASP A 271 -12.93 0.63 9.88
C ASP A 271 -14.35 0.40 10.42
N HIS A 272 -15.06 -0.61 9.94
CA HIS A 272 -16.48 -0.79 10.23
C HIS A 272 -16.82 -2.20 10.68
N ARG A 273 -17.67 -2.27 11.71
CA ARG A 273 -18.29 -3.52 12.15
C ARG A 273 -19.70 -3.30 12.73
N GLY A 274 -20.68 -4.03 12.21
CA GLY A 274 -22.05 -3.95 12.69
C GLY A 274 -22.69 -2.58 12.47
N GLU A 275 -22.99 -1.86 13.56
CA GLU A 275 -23.56 -0.52 13.52
C GLU A 275 -22.55 0.55 13.96
N GLU A 276 -21.25 0.20 14.12
CA GLU A 276 -20.23 1.09 14.63
C GLU A 276 -19.11 1.29 13.63
N PHE A 277 -18.62 2.52 13.53
CA PHE A 277 -17.28 2.81 13.04
C PHE A 277 -16.28 2.72 14.17
N PHE A 278 -15.22 1.99 13.95
CA PHE A 278 -14.02 1.97 14.79
C PHE A 278 -13.03 2.98 14.23
N ILE A 279 -12.55 3.87 15.04
CA ILE A 279 -11.76 5.03 14.61
C ILE A 279 -10.45 5.08 15.39
N ARG A 280 -9.34 4.98 14.70
CA ARG A 280 -8.03 5.35 15.19
C ARG A 280 -7.90 6.87 15.05
N ILE A 281 -7.63 7.59 16.15
CA ILE A 281 -7.63 9.06 16.16
C ILE A 281 -6.57 9.62 17.11
N ASN A 282 -5.95 10.76 16.74
CA ASN A 282 -4.89 11.43 17.53
C ASN A 282 -5.40 12.56 18.46
N ASP A 283 -6.70 12.63 18.74
CA ASP A 283 -7.31 13.72 19.53
C ASP A 283 -6.88 13.73 21.02
N ALA A 284 -6.35 12.62 21.54
CA ALA A 284 -5.78 12.52 22.88
C ALA A 284 -4.25 12.64 22.90
N GLY A 285 -3.59 12.62 21.75
CA GLY A 285 -2.15 12.74 21.60
C GLY A 285 -1.60 12.00 20.38
N LYS A 286 -0.32 12.24 20.06
CA LYS A 286 0.36 11.79 18.84
C LYS A 286 0.43 10.27 18.64
N ASN A 287 0.24 9.49 19.70
CA ASN A 287 0.31 8.02 19.65
C ASN A 287 -1.08 7.39 19.42
N PHE A 288 -2.09 8.18 19.14
CA PHE A 288 -3.46 7.76 18.83
C PHE A 288 -4.17 7.01 19.97
N ARG A 289 -5.46 6.90 19.84
CA ARG A 289 -6.35 5.98 20.56
C ARG A 289 -7.36 5.37 19.61
N VAL A 290 -8.09 4.34 20.02
CA VAL A 290 -9.21 3.77 19.26
C VAL A 290 -10.50 4.05 19.99
N VAL A 291 -11.44 4.63 19.26
CA VAL A 291 -12.82 4.86 19.72
C VAL A 291 -13.82 4.22 18.78
N SER A 292 -15.06 4.03 19.20
CA SER A 292 -16.16 3.71 18.29
C SER A 292 -17.27 4.75 18.38
N VAL A 293 -17.96 4.95 17.26
CA VAL A 293 -19.16 5.79 17.13
C VAL A 293 -20.23 5.05 16.32
N VAL A 294 -21.50 5.41 16.53
CA VAL A 294 -22.60 4.85 15.74
C VAL A 294 -22.51 5.31 14.29
N ALA A 295 -22.44 4.39 13.34
CA ALA A 295 -22.16 4.69 11.93
C ALA A 295 -23.30 5.46 11.24
N GLU A 296 -24.54 5.30 11.67
CA GLU A 296 -25.68 6.06 11.13
C GLU A 296 -25.59 7.55 11.44
N LYS A 297 -25.13 7.89 12.64
CA LYS A 297 -24.95 9.28 13.11
C LYS A 297 -23.68 9.38 13.94
N PRO A 298 -22.51 9.46 13.32
CA PRO A 298 -21.24 9.54 14.05
C PRO A 298 -21.11 10.90 14.75
N VAL A 299 -20.89 10.86 16.08
CA VAL A 299 -20.67 12.02 16.93
C VAL A 299 -19.43 11.72 17.79
N LEU A 300 -18.37 12.49 17.61
CA LEU A 300 -17.09 12.23 18.29
C LEU A 300 -17.21 12.43 19.81
N GLU A 301 -18.02 13.37 20.26
CA GLU A 301 -18.26 13.64 21.69
C GLU A 301 -19.02 12.50 22.40
N GLU A 302 -19.71 11.64 21.63
CA GLU A 302 -20.42 10.46 22.12
C GLU A 302 -19.60 9.17 21.94
N ALA A 303 -18.34 9.29 21.47
CA ALA A 303 -17.51 8.15 21.16
C ALA A 303 -17.18 7.30 22.39
N GLN A 304 -17.21 5.99 22.22
CA GLN A 304 -16.81 5.03 23.24
C GLN A 304 -15.35 4.64 23.06
N GLU A 305 -14.54 4.81 24.11
CA GLU A 305 -13.14 4.41 24.05
C GLU A 305 -13.01 2.89 24.02
N LYS A 306 -12.32 2.36 23.02
CA LYS A 306 -12.00 0.93 22.89
C LYS A 306 -10.56 0.66 23.30
N ILE A 307 -9.60 1.47 22.87
CA ILE A 307 -8.18 1.43 23.28
C ILE A 307 -7.79 2.84 23.71
N ALA A 308 -7.37 2.98 24.96
CA ALA A 308 -6.92 4.26 25.50
C ALA A 308 -5.59 4.70 24.89
N TYR A 309 -5.38 6.01 24.87
CA TYR A 309 -4.08 6.60 24.54
C TYR A 309 -2.98 6.13 25.50
N ARG A 310 -1.80 5.86 24.97
CA ARG A 310 -0.59 5.50 25.75
C ARG A 310 0.61 6.31 25.25
N GLU A 311 1.35 6.89 26.17
CA GLU A 311 2.45 7.78 25.83
C GLU A 311 3.66 7.06 25.21
N THR A 312 3.80 5.75 25.48
CA THR A 312 4.95 4.93 25.03
C THR A 312 4.59 3.91 23.96
N VAL A 313 3.32 3.85 23.53
CA VAL A 313 2.84 2.91 22.51
C VAL A 313 2.03 3.66 21.48
N MET A 314 2.53 3.66 20.24
CA MET A 314 1.83 4.22 19.11
C MET A 314 0.87 3.19 18.52
N ILE A 315 -0.38 3.58 18.29
CA ILE A 315 -1.33 2.76 17.52
C ILE A 315 -1.15 3.15 16.06
N GLU A 316 -0.73 2.19 15.23
CA GLU A 316 -0.47 2.44 13.81
C GLU A 316 -1.68 2.12 12.94
N ASP A 317 -2.43 1.07 13.27
CA ASP A 317 -3.60 0.68 12.48
C ASP A 317 -4.62 -0.10 13.30
N ILE A 318 -5.83 -0.28 12.73
CA ILE A 318 -6.91 -1.14 13.23
C ILE A 318 -7.52 -1.93 12.07
N ASP A 319 -7.72 -3.22 12.29
CA ASP A 319 -8.35 -4.13 11.35
C ASP A 319 -9.59 -4.74 11.99
N CYS A 320 -10.79 -4.36 11.56
CA CYS A 320 -12.04 -4.89 12.09
C CYS A 320 -12.53 -6.10 11.28
N PHE A 321 -12.80 -7.19 12.00
CA PHE A 321 -13.43 -8.40 11.49
C PHE A 321 -14.81 -8.59 12.14
N GLN A 322 -15.56 -9.58 11.70
CA GLN A 322 -16.90 -9.82 12.22
C GLN A 322 -16.93 -10.02 13.74
N ASP A 323 -16.01 -10.81 14.31
CA ASP A 323 -16.04 -11.26 15.70
C ASP A 323 -14.87 -10.72 16.55
N PHE A 324 -13.89 -10.08 15.95
CA PHE A 324 -12.73 -9.50 16.62
C PHE A 324 -12.18 -8.30 15.84
N PHE A 325 -11.25 -7.58 16.44
CA PHE A 325 -10.41 -6.60 15.74
C PHE A 325 -8.96 -6.73 16.19
N VAL A 326 -8.06 -6.35 15.31
CA VAL A 326 -6.62 -6.32 15.58
C VAL A 326 -6.16 -4.89 15.62
N VAL A 327 -5.36 -4.56 16.61
CA VAL A 327 -4.67 -3.27 16.72
C VAL A 327 -3.21 -3.50 16.42
N THR A 328 -2.70 -2.81 15.42
CA THR A 328 -1.27 -2.76 15.12
C THR A 328 -0.64 -1.67 15.95
N GLU A 329 0.28 -2.03 16.81
CA GLU A 329 0.94 -1.15 17.76
C GLU A 329 2.45 -1.12 17.54
N ARG A 330 3.08 0.04 17.77
CA ARG A 330 4.53 0.17 17.82
C ARG A 330 4.96 0.50 19.25
N GLU A 331 5.70 -0.40 19.84
CA GLU A 331 6.29 -0.23 21.18
C GLU A 331 7.79 -0.42 21.13
N ARG A 332 8.55 0.53 21.65
CA ARG A 332 10.03 0.50 21.65
C ARG A 332 10.63 0.22 20.26
N GLY A 333 9.95 0.69 19.19
CA GLY A 333 10.35 0.55 17.79
C GLY A 333 10.03 -0.81 17.13
N LEU A 334 9.29 -1.71 17.77
CA LEU A 334 8.79 -2.97 17.20
C LEU A 334 7.29 -2.93 17.02
N ILE A 335 6.83 -3.47 15.88
CA ILE A 335 5.41 -3.72 15.65
C ILE A 335 4.94 -4.89 16.50
N ARG A 336 3.75 -4.75 17.06
CA ARG A 336 3.02 -5.79 17.79
C ARG A 336 1.57 -5.81 17.34
N TYR A 337 0.95 -6.98 17.38
CA TYR A 337 -0.47 -7.13 17.14
C TYR A 337 -1.20 -7.46 18.42
N GLN A 338 -2.19 -6.66 18.77
CA GLN A 338 -3.11 -6.92 19.86
C GLN A 338 -4.45 -7.37 19.27
N VAL A 339 -4.80 -8.63 19.48
CA VAL A 339 -6.11 -9.19 19.11
C VAL A 339 -7.10 -8.86 20.21
N CYS A 340 -8.22 -8.25 19.84
CA CYS A 340 -9.25 -7.77 20.74
C CYS A 340 -10.60 -8.39 20.38
N SER A 341 -11.28 -8.99 21.35
CA SER A 341 -12.70 -9.35 21.19
C SER A 341 -13.58 -8.12 21.44
N TYR A 342 -14.76 -8.09 20.86
CA TYR A 342 -15.73 -7.01 21.12
C TYR A 342 -16.33 -7.09 22.55
N SER A 343 -16.15 -8.21 23.27
CA SER A 343 -16.48 -8.33 24.67
C SER A 343 -15.41 -7.77 25.64
N GLY A 344 -14.25 -7.34 25.13
CA GLY A 344 -13.19 -6.68 25.87
C GLY A 344 -11.99 -7.58 26.24
N GLU A 345 -12.00 -8.87 25.87
CA GLU A 345 -10.82 -9.73 26.04
C GLU A 345 -9.74 -9.33 25.04
N ARG A 346 -8.45 -9.37 25.48
CA ARG A 346 -7.31 -8.99 24.64
C ARG A 346 -6.14 -9.95 24.88
N HIS A 347 -5.38 -10.18 23.80
CA HIS A 347 -4.10 -10.88 23.87
C HIS A 347 -3.19 -10.43 22.71
N SER A 348 -1.87 -10.58 22.90
CA SER A 348 -0.88 -10.26 21.87
C SER A 348 -0.51 -11.48 21.04
N ILE A 349 -0.14 -11.26 19.80
CA ILE A 349 0.58 -12.26 19.00
C ILE A 349 2.05 -12.21 19.44
N GLU A 350 2.58 -13.33 19.94
CA GLU A 350 3.93 -13.39 20.46
C GLU A 350 4.93 -13.83 19.37
N PHE A 351 6.05 -13.11 19.27
CA PHE A 351 7.16 -13.43 18.39
C PHE A 351 8.38 -13.91 19.19
N GLN A 352 9.08 -14.90 18.68
CA GLN A 352 10.18 -15.54 19.42
C GLN A 352 11.49 -14.75 19.39
N GLU A 353 11.72 -14.01 18.29
CA GLU A 353 12.95 -13.26 18.09
C GLU A 353 12.85 -11.85 18.69
N SER A 354 13.97 -11.35 19.21
CA SER A 354 14.04 -10.02 19.81
C SER A 354 14.17 -8.88 18.77
N VAL A 355 14.50 -9.24 17.52
CA VAL A 355 14.66 -8.32 16.38
C VAL A 355 13.92 -8.91 15.19
N TYR A 356 12.87 -8.25 14.77
CA TYR A 356 12.05 -8.68 13.63
C TYR A 356 11.36 -7.48 12.97
N SER A 357 10.85 -7.70 11.79
CA SER A 357 9.88 -6.87 11.09
C SER A 357 8.62 -7.68 10.85
N THR A 358 7.46 -7.05 10.96
CA THR A 358 6.19 -7.67 10.66
C THR A 358 5.20 -6.64 10.11
N SER A 359 4.30 -7.07 9.23
CA SER A 359 3.20 -6.28 8.68
C SER A 359 1.94 -7.14 8.57
N ALA A 360 0.77 -6.53 8.64
CA ALA A 360 -0.47 -7.21 8.32
C ALA A 360 -0.41 -7.71 6.86
N GLY A 361 -0.94 -8.90 6.63
CA GLY A 361 -1.03 -9.49 5.29
C GLY A 361 -2.40 -9.26 4.63
N ASP A 362 -2.73 -10.09 3.64
CA ASP A 362 -3.97 -10.02 2.86
C ASP A 362 -5.18 -10.50 3.70
N ASN A 363 -5.77 -9.59 4.48
CA ASN A 363 -6.88 -9.82 5.40
C ASN A 363 -8.22 -9.32 4.83
N TYR A 364 -8.58 -9.70 3.60
CA TYR A 364 -9.78 -9.19 2.94
C TYR A 364 -11.09 -9.81 3.44
N GLU A 365 -11.06 -11.04 3.96
CA GLU A 365 -12.26 -11.72 4.41
C GLU A 365 -12.72 -11.19 5.78
N PHE A 366 -13.93 -10.61 5.82
CA PHE A 366 -14.49 -10.04 7.05
C PHE A 366 -14.91 -11.12 8.05
N ALA A 367 -15.56 -12.19 7.56
CA ALA A 367 -16.08 -13.29 8.38
C ALA A 367 -15.05 -14.42 8.52
N THR A 368 -13.93 -14.14 9.17
CA THR A 368 -12.83 -15.08 9.41
C THR A 368 -12.49 -15.18 10.88
N LYS A 369 -11.75 -16.23 11.24
CA LYS A 369 -11.09 -16.42 12.55
C LYS A 369 -9.57 -16.32 12.43
N LEU A 370 -9.07 -15.99 11.26
CA LEU A 370 -7.66 -15.92 10.96
C LEU A 370 -7.24 -14.48 10.77
N PHE A 371 -6.07 -14.14 11.31
CA PHE A 371 -5.37 -12.91 11.02
C PHE A 371 -4.07 -13.26 10.31
N ARG A 372 -3.92 -12.83 9.07
CA ARG A 372 -2.70 -13.03 8.27
C ARG A 372 -1.69 -11.94 8.56
N TYR A 373 -0.42 -12.34 8.70
CA TYR A 373 0.68 -11.42 8.83
C TYR A 373 1.94 -11.93 8.11
N HIS A 374 2.78 -11.00 7.69
CA HIS A 374 4.14 -11.27 7.22
C HIS A 374 5.10 -11.09 8.38
N TYR A 375 6.15 -11.90 8.38
CA TYR A 375 7.19 -11.87 9.40
C TYR A 375 8.54 -12.15 8.78
N GLU A 376 9.52 -11.34 9.08
CA GLU A 376 10.92 -11.54 8.74
C GLU A 376 11.84 -11.08 9.86
N SER A 377 13.06 -11.57 9.87
CA SER A 377 14.15 -11.08 10.71
C SER A 377 15.47 -11.14 9.97
N PHE A 378 16.55 -10.75 10.63
CA PHE A 378 17.88 -10.95 10.05
C PHE A 378 18.25 -12.42 9.82
N ILE A 379 17.56 -13.34 10.48
CA ILE A 379 17.82 -14.79 10.43
C ILE A 379 16.61 -15.63 10.01
N THR A 380 15.44 -15.04 9.94
CA THR A 380 14.23 -15.68 9.44
C THR A 380 13.84 -15.01 8.12
N PRO A 381 13.86 -15.75 6.98
CA PRO A 381 13.41 -15.22 5.70
C PRO A 381 11.95 -14.78 5.73
N ASP A 382 11.57 -13.88 4.82
CA ASP A 382 10.18 -13.42 4.67
C ASP A 382 9.24 -14.62 4.65
N SER A 383 8.26 -14.56 5.55
CA SER A 383 7.37 -15.66 5.89
C SER A 383 5.95 -15.14 6.06
N THR A 384 4.99 -15.84 5.50
CA THR A 384 3.56 -15.55 5.67
C THR A 384 2.93 -16.54 6.64
N TYR A 385 2.22 -16.01 7.61
CA TYR A 385 1.53 -16.79 8.64
C TYR A 385 0.05 -16.45 8.70
N ASP A 386 -0.78 -17.44 9.04
CA ASP A 386 -2.13 -17.24 9.56
C ASP A 386 -2.15 -17.50 11.06
N TYR A 387 -2.64 -16.52 11.81
CA TYR A 387 -2.86 -16.63 13.26
C TYR A 387 -4.32 -16.94 13.51
N ASP A 388 -4.59 -18.08 14.14
CA ASP A 388 -5.94 -18.46 14.58
C ASP A 388 -6.23 -17.83 15.93
N ILE A 389 -7.26 -16.98 16.00
CA ILE A 389 -7.61 -16.20 17.21
C ILE A 389 -8.19 -17.06 18.34
N GLU A 390 -8.80 -18.21 18.01
CA GLU A 390 -9.40 -19.11 19.01
C GLU A 390 -8.34 -20.00 19.65
N THR A 391 -7.49 -20.63 18.83
CA THR A 391 -6.41 -21.50 19.34
C THR A 391 -5.18 -20.75 19.76
N ARG A 392 -5.05 -19.48 19.35
CA ARG A 392 -3.90 -18.59 19.61
C ARG A 392 -2.59 -19.16 19.07
N THR A 393 -2.65 -19.75 17.87
CA THR A 393 -1.50 -20.37 17.21
C THR A 393 -1.28 -19.78 15.83
N SER A 394 0.00 -19.61 15.46
CA SER A 394 0.41 -19.22 14.12
C SER A 394 0.77 -20.43 13.29
N THR A 395 0.23 -20.50 12.09
CA THR A 395 0.56 -21.53 11.08
C THR A 395 1.38 -20.89 9.98
N LEU A 396 2.59 -21.41 9.73
CA LEU A 396 3.42 -21.00 8.60
C LEU A 396 2.78 -21.48 7.29
N LEU A 397 2.46 -20.56 6.41
CA LEU A 397 1.90 -20.86 5.08
C LEU A 397 2.97 -20.89 4.00
N LYS A 398 3.91 -19.95 4.07
CA LYS A 398 5.01 -19.84 3.11
C LYS A 398 6.20 -19.17 3.78
N GLN A 399 7.39 -19.64 3.41
CA GLN A 399 8.65 -18.95 3.70
C GLN A 399 9.47 -18.88 2.42
N LEU A 400 10.00 -17.72 2.10
CA LEU A 400 10.86 -17.55 0.94
C LEU A 400 12.15 -18.35 1.11
N PRO A 401 12.53 -19.17 0.10
CA PRO A 401 13.76 -19.93 0.16
C PRO A 401 14.97 -18.99 -0.01
N VAL A 402 16.00 -19.19 0.80
CA VAL A 402 17.31 -18.55 0.60
C VAL A 402 18.13 -19.43 -0.32
N LEU A 403 18.22 -19.04 -1.59
CA LEU A 403 18.98 -19.79 -2.59
C LEU A 403 20.50 -19.58 -2.37
N GLY A 404 21.30 -20.63 -2.56
CA GLY A 404 22.76 -20.56 -2.37
C GLY A 404 23.28 -21.10 -1.04
N GLY A 405 22.38 -21.50 -0.15
CA GLY A 405 22.71 -22.11 1.15
C GLY A 405 22.77 -21.09 2.29
N TYR A 406 21.94 -21.33 3.30
CA TYR A 406 21.82 -20.52 4.50
C TYR A 406 21.37 -21.40 5.66
N THR A 407 22.00 -21.21 6.82
CA THR A 407 21.66 -21.95 8.03
C THR A 407 21.35 -20.96 9.16
N PRO A 408 20.06 -20.67 9.47
CA PRO A 408 19.67 -19.69 10.49
C PRO A 408 20.36 -19.92 11.84
N LYS A 409 20.54 -21.18 12.24
CA LYS A 409 21.14 -21.57 13.53
C LYS A 409 22.61 -21.17 13.70
N GLU A 410 23.29 -20.80 12.60
CA GLU A 410 24.66 -20.30 12.67
C GLU A 410 24.73 -18.83 13.12
N TYR A 411 23.62 -18.13 13.12
CA TYR A 411 23.54 -16.72 13.43
C TYR A 411 22.77 -16.47 14.74
N GLU A 412 22.98 -15.31 15.29
CA GLU A 412 22.31 -14.81 16.49
C GLU A 412 21.90 -13.36 16.27
N THR A 413 20.71 -13.02 16.75
CA THR A 413 20.18 -11.66 16.73
C THR A 413 20.00 -11.17 18.17
N VAL A 414 20.43 -9.96 18.42
CA VAL A 414 20.33 -9.32 19.73
C VAL A 414 19.85 -7.89 19.58
N ARG A 415 18.98 -7.47 20.49
CA ARG A 415 18.57 -6.08 20.59
C ARG A 415 19.14 -5.47 21.85
N VAL A 416 19.92 -4.43 21.70
CA VAL A 416 20.50 -3.65 22.79
C VAL A 416 20.01 -2.22 22.72
N PHE A 417 20.22 -1.45 23.78
CA PHE A 417 19.86 -0.04 23.84
C PHE A 417 21.08 0.77 24.26
N ALA A 418 21.39 1.80 23.48
CA ALA A 418 22.38 2.80 23.85
C ALA A 418 21.67 4.02 24.43
N LYS A 419 22.27 4.64 25.44
CA LYS A 419 21.79 5.91 25.97
C LYS A 419 22.38 7.07 25.19
N ALA A 420 21.52 7.96 24.69
CA ALA A 420 21.92 9.24 24.15
C ALA A 420 22.23 10.25 25.28
N SER A 421 22.72 11.44 24.91
CA SER A 421 23.10 12.47 25.89
C SER A 421 21.94 13.04 26.71
N ASP A 422 20.71 12.86 26.24
CA ASP A 422 19.47 13.24 26.90
C ASP A 422 18.75 12.06 27.60
N ASP A 423 19.49 10.98 27.86
CA ASP A 423 19.00 9.71 28.44
C ASP A 423 18.00 8.92 27.55
N THR A 424 17.75 9.37 26.32
CA THR A 424 16.91 8.60 25.37
C THR A 424 17.54 7.25 25.06
N GLU A 425 16.76 6.17 25.20
CA GLU A 425 17.18 4.82 24.82
C GLU A 425 17.05 4.63 23.30
N VAL A 426 18.18 4.52 22.62
CA VAL A 426 18.26 4.28 21.17
C VAL A 426 18.39 2.78 20.92
N PRO A 427 17.41 2.11 20.29
CA PRO A 427 17.49 0.69 20.00
C PRO A 427 18.50 0.39 18.90
N ILE A 428 19.33 -0.65 19.12
CA ILE A 428 20.30 -1.16 18.19
C ILE A 428 20.01 -2.63 17.93
N SER A 429 19.80 -2.99 16.68
CA SER A 429 19.60 -4.36 16.24
C SER A 429 20.91 -4.91 15.71
N LEU A 430 21.36 -6.04 16.24
CA LEU A 430 22.61 -6.70 15.89
C LEU A 430 22.33 -8.09 15.33
N VAL A 431 23.09 -8.49 14.31
CA VAL A 431 23.17 -9.86 13.81
C VAL A 431 24.64 -10.24 13.64
N TYR A 432 25.01 -11.43 14.07
CA TYR A 432 26.38 -11.94 13.95
C TYR A 432 26.39 -13.47 13.87
N LYS A 433 27.45 -14.02 13.29
CA LYS A 433 27.67 -15.46 13.29
C LYS A 433 28.06 -15.91 14.71
N ARG A 434 27.47 -17.02 15.19
CA ARG A 434 27.77 -17.57 16.50
C ARG A 434 29.28 -17.84 16.65
N GLY A 435 29.84 -17.42 17.77
CA GLY A 435 31.28 -17.47 18.02
C GLY A 435 32.08 -16.28 17.48
N ALA A 436 31.47 -15.37 16.71
CA ALA A 436 32.20 -14.20 16.20
C ALA A 436 32.57 -13.17 17.28
N LEU A 437 31.88 -13.19 18.43
CA LEU A 437 32.15 -12.30 19.57
C LEU A 437 32.98 -12.96 20.67
N GLU A 438 33.51 -14.17 20.47
CA GLU A 438 34.37 -14.88 21.42
C GLU A 438 35.85 -14.45 21.36
N GLY A 439 36.20 -13.46 20.55
CA GLY A 439 37.51 -12.81 20.53
C GLY A 439 37.52 -11.54 21.38
N GLU A 440 38.59 -11.27 22.09
CA GLU A 440 38.79 -10.05 22.92
C GLU A 440 38.40 -8.79 22.14
N PRO A 441 37.83 -7.78 22.85
CA PRO A 441 37.40 -6.53 22.26
C PRO A 441 38.57 -5.73 21.61
#